data_40d6a304cfac90c43d2320353a4f10ad
#
_entry.id   40d6a304cfac90c43d2320353a4f10ad
#
_cell.length_a   1.000
_cell.length_b   1.000
_cell.length_c   1.000
_cell.angle_alpha   90.00
_cell.angle_beta   90.00
_cell.angle_gamma   90.00
#
_symmetry.space_group_name_H-M   'P 1'
#
loop_
_entity.id
_entity.type
_entity.pdbx_description
1 polymer ?
#
loop_
_entity_poly.entity_id
_entity_poly.type
_entity_poly.pdbx_seq_one_letter_code
_entity_poly.pdbx_strand_id
1 'polypeptide(L)'
;MKGAIQMSNLENYMKRQAIFCEQNDSISKNLYSEYGVKRGLRDEKGQGVLTGLTNISDIKAFEYHDGVKSPCDGELSYRGYNIKDLVTGSKGKRFVFEEGAYLLLFGELPTDTQLMEFQGRLSDCMELPTNFTRDVIMKAPTSDIMGSMTRSILTLGSYDKEKESLEIPNVLRQSMQLIAVFPMLAVYAYHAYCHYEKNESMYIHRPEKDLSIAENFLRLLRPDTKFTELEARVLDIALLLHMEHGGGNNSTFTTRVVTSSGSDTYSVISAAMSSLKGKKHNKYQIGRAHV
;
A
#
# COMPACT_ATOMS: atom_id res chain seq x y z
N MET A 1 3.02 -36.84 -25.23
CA MET A 1 4.43 -37.20 -25.02
C MET A 1 5.44 -36.11 -25.49
N LYS A 2 5.29 -35.50 -26.68
CA LYS A 2 6.24 -34.44 -27.14
C LYS A 2 6.33 -33.22 -26.21
N GLY A 3 5.26 -32.78 -25.60
CA GLY A 3 5.27 -31.62 -24.67
C GLY A 3 6.02 -31.87 -23.35
N ALA A 4 5.90 -33.07 -22.77
CA ALA A 4 6.59 -33.43 -21.53
C ALA A 4 8.11 -33.55 -21.70
N ILE A 5 8.57 -34.04 -22.83
CA ILE A 5 10.00 -34.14 -23.16
C ILE A 5 10.61 -32.76 -23.39
N GLN A 6 9.86 -31.85 -24.01
CA GLN A 6 10.33 -30.49 -24.28
C GLN A 6 10.43 -29.67 -23.00
N MET A 7 9.48 -29.81 -22.04
CA MET A 7 9.55 -29.18 -20.71
C MET A 7 10.74 -29.72 -19.91
N SER A 8 11.02 -31.00 -19.91
CA SER A 8 12.18 -31.62 -19.23
C SER A 8 13.51 -31.08 -19.77
N ASN A 9 13.63 -30.84 -21.07
CA ASN A 9 14.84 -30.29 -21.69
C ASN A 9 15.04 -28.83 -21.30
N LEU A 10 14.00 -27.99 -21.25
CA LEU A 10 14.07 -26.60 -20.81
C LEU A 10 14.43 -26.52 -19.32
N GLU A 11 13.80 -27.33 -18.49
CA GLU A 11 14.09 -27.34 -17.04
C GLU A 11 15.54 -27.72 -16.76
N ASN A 12 16.06 -28.75 -17.43
CA ASN A 12 17.46 -29.16 -17.33
C ASN A 12 18.42 -28.09 -17.86
N TYR A 13 18.06 -27.39 -18.92
CA TYR A 13 18.83 -26.25 -19.42
C TYR A 13 18.88 -25.14 -18.38
N MET A 14 17.72 -24.73 -17.83
CA MET A 14 17.64 -23.67 -16.81
C MET A 14 18.44 -24.01 -15.56
N LYS A 15 18.38 -25.25 -15.07
CA LYS A 15 19.19 -25.71 -13.92
C LYS A 15 20.69 -25.60 -14.17
N ARG A 16 21.15 -25.99 -15.36
CA ARG A 16 22.57 -25.84 -15.72
C ARG A 16 22.98 -24.37 -15.83
N GLN A 17 22.17 -23.54 -16.47
CA GLN A 17 22.48 -22.13 -16.64
C GLN A 17 22.45 -21.39 -15.29
N ALA A 18 21.59 -21.78 -14.36
CA ALA A 18 21.55 -21.20 -13.00
C ALA A 18 22.90 -21.35 -12.30
N ILE A 19 23.59 -22.50 -12.45
CA ILE A 19 24.93 -22.72 -11.87
C ILE A 19 25.94 -21.72 -12.44
N PHE A 20 25.90 -21.46 -13.75
CA PHE A 20 26.79 -20.46 -14.36
C PHE A 20 26.47 -19.04 -13.87
N CYS A 21 25.17 -18.70 -13.71
CA CYS A 21 24.77 -17.41 -13.13
C CYS A 21 25.31 -17.26 -11.73
N GLU A 22 25.16 -18.27 -10.86
CA GLU A 22 25.66 -18.24 -9.47
C GLU A 22 27.18 -18.12 -9.40
N GLN A 23 27.92 -18.81 -10.30
CA GLN A 23 29.39 -18.74 -10.35
C GLN A 23 29.91 -17.39 -10.83
N ASN A 24 29.16 -16.70 -11.72
CA ASN A 24 29.59 -15.43 -12.31
C ASN A 24 28.99 -14.20 -11.61
N ASP A 25 28.02 -14.35 -10.71
CA ASP A 25 27.38 -13.26 -9.96
C ASP A 25 27.92 -13.18 -8.52
N SER A 26 29.25 -13.24 -8.36
CA SER A 26 29.87 -13.22 -7.04
C SER A 26 30.54 -11.88 -6.73
N ILE A 27 29.72 -10.89 -6.34
CA ILE A 27 30.25 -9.75 -5.61
C ILE A 27 30.45 -10.19 -4.16
N SER A 28 31.71 -10.24 -3.69
CA SER A 28 32.02 -10.57 -2.30
C SER A 28 31.34 -9.58 -1.35
N LYS A 29 30.73 -10.11 -0.29
CA LYS A 29 30.06 -9.27 0.73
C LYS A 29 31.00 -8.24 1.36
N ASN A 30 32.28 -8.56 1.48
CA ASN A 30 33.28 -7.67 2.06
C ASN A 30 33.49 -6.40 1.24
N LEU A 31 33.25 -6.44 -0.07
CA LEU A 31 33.39 -5.28 -0.94
C LEU A 31 32.38 -4.18 -0.61
N TYR A 32 31.21 -4.53 -0.09
CA TYR A 32 30.23 -3.52 0.33
C TYR A 32 30.77 -2.66 1.49
N SER A 33 31.43 -3.28 2.46
CA SER A 33 32.13 -2.56 3.54
C SER A 33 33.33 -1.77 3.03
N GLU A 34 34.16 -2.39 2.23
CA GLU A 34 35.40 -1.80 1.71
C GLU A 34 35.14 -0.54 0.89
N TYR A 35 34.11 -0.57 0.03
CA TYR A 35 33.71 0.58 -0.78
C TYR A 35 32.65 1.48 -0.15
N GLY A 36 32.22 1.21 1.09
CA GLY A 36 31.17 1.97 1.78
C GLY A 36 29.81 1.96 1.08
N VAL A 37 29.57 0.96 0.24
CA VAL A 37 28.34 0.81 -0.55
C VAL A 37 27.31 -0.03 0.21
N LYS A 38 26.08 0.41 0.22
CA LYS A 38 24.96 -0.30 0.87
C LYS A 38 24.23 -1.20 -0.13
N ARG A 39 23.83 -2.37 0.32
CA ARG A 39 23.01 -3.28 -0.48
C ARG A 39 21.53 -2.97 -0.28
N GLY A 40 20.99 -2.02 -1.07
CA GLY A 40 19.63 -1.55 -0.95
C GLY A 40 19.40 -0.69 0.30
N LEU A 41 18.24 -0.82 0.95
CA LEU A 41 17.82 -0.02 2.10
C LEU A 41 18.26 -0.59 3.46
N ARG A 42 19.20 -1.52 3.50
CA ARG A 42 19.68 -2.11 4.74
C ARG A 42 21.19 -2.05 4.81
N ASP A 43 21.69 -1.78 6.02
CA ASP A 43 23.10 -1.90 6.33
C ASP A 43 23.51 -3.38 6.50
N GLU A 44 24.79 -3.62 6.78
CA GLU A 44 25.36 -4.95 6.98
C GLU A 44 24.72 -5.71 8.16
N LYS A 45 24.25 -4.99 9.17
CA LYS A 45 23.57 -5.52 10.34
C LYS A 45 22.08 -5.76 10.10
N GLY A 46 21.59 -5.49 8.89
CA GLY A 46 20.20 -5.62 8.51
C GLY A 46 19.29 -4.49 9.01
N GLN A 47 19.87 -3.41 9.53
CA GLN A 47 19.10 -2.23 9.95
C GLN A 47 18.65 -1.43 8.74
N GLY A 48 17.41 -0.89 8.82
CA GLY A 48 16.88 0.00 7.78
C GLY A 48 17.71 1.29 7.68
N VAL A 49 17.92 1.74 6.45
CA VAL A 49 18.58 3.01 6.17
C VAL A 49 17.53 4.08 5.97
N LEU A 50 17.62 5.17 6.74
CA LEU A 50 16.75 6.34 6.54
C LEU A 50 17.15 7.03 5.23
N THR A 51 16.18 7.23 4.34
CA THR A 51 16.38 7.87 3.03
C THR A 51 15.44 9.04 2.88
N GLY A 52 15.99 10.24 2.87
CA GLY A 52 15.27 11.50 2.75
C GLY A 52 14.63 11.96 4.06
N LEU A 53 14.10 13.17 4.03
CA LEU A 53 13.40 13.79 5.14
C LEU A 53 11.88 13.72 4.93
N THR A 54 11.13 13.65 6.03
CA THR A 54 9.67 13.74 6.03
C THR A 54 9.21 14.59 7.21
N ASN A 55 8.15 15.35 7.02
CA ASN A 55 7.42 16.05 8.07
C ASN A 55 5.97 15.50 8.21
N ILE A 56 5.69 14.39 7.54
CA ILE A 56 4.33 13.79 7.50
C ILE A 56 4.12 12.92 8.73
N SER A 57 5.15 12.18 9.13
CA SER A 57 5.08 11.30 10.30
C SER A 57 6.41 11.25 11.02
N ASP A 58 6.36 10.97 12.30
CA ASP A 58 7.54 10.69 13.13
C ASP A 58 7.33 9.42 13.94
N ILE A 59 8.38 8.59 14.00
CA ILE A 59 8.40 7.36 14.79
C ILE A 59 9.57 7.39 15.74
N LYS A 60 9.26 7.30 17.03
CA LYS A 60 10.24 7.14 18.09
C LYS A 60 10.17 5.72 18.65
N ALA A 61 11.26 4.98 18.56
CA ALA A 61 11.39 3.61 19.08
C ALA A 61 12.61 3.45 19.98
N PHE A 62 13.44 4.49 20.07
CA PHE A 62 14.67 4.50 20.84
C PHE A 62 14.92 5.87 21.45
N GLU A 63 15.56 5.87 22.60
CA GLU A 63 16.06 7.08 23.27
C GLU A 63 17.58 7.01 23.40
N TYR A 64 18.20 8.18 23.52
CA TYR A 64 19.62 8.28 23.78
C TYR A 64 19.83 8.87 25.17
N HIS A 65 20.44 8.11 26.07
CA HIS A 65 20.89 8.57 27.38
C HIS A 65 22.42 8.53 27.39
N ASP A 66 23.06 9.67 27.56
CA ASP A 66 24.52 9.82 27.57
C ASP A 66 25.21 9.20 26.34
N GLY A 67 24.56 9.32 25.16
CA GLY A 67 25.06 8.77 23.91
C GLY A 67 24.81 7.27 23.71
N VAL A 68 24.23 6.60 24.68
CA VAL A 68 23.85 5.17 24.59
C VAL A 68 22.40 5.06 24.12
N LYS A 69 22.21 4.30 23.05
CA LYS A 69 20.91 4.01 22.46
C LYS A 69 20.20 2.92 23.26
N SER A 70 19.05 3.24 23.84
CA SER A 70 18.16 2.31 24.54
C SER A 70 16.77 2.27 23.88
N PRO A 71 16.10 1.12 23.85
CA PRO A 71 14.73 1.02 23.38
C PRO A 71 13.79 1.78 24.33
N CYS A 72 12.79 2.48 23.77
CA CYS A 72 11.69 3.09 24.52
C CYS A 72 10.34 2.59 23.99
N ASP A 73 9.26 2.96 24.68
CA ASP A 73 7.91 2.74 24.16
C ASP A 73 7.76 3.43 22.81
N GLY A 74 7.16 2.71 21.84
CA GLY A 74 6.96 3.25 20.52
C GLY A 74 5.97 4.40 20.50
N GLU A 75 6.37 5.48 19.85
CA GLU A 75 5.51 6.63 19.59
C GLU A 75 5.39 6.85 18.08
N LEU A 76 4.17 7.08 17.61
CA LEU A 76 3.88 7.46 16.24
C LEU A 76 3.11 8.77 16.25
N SER A 77 3.53 9.71 15.41
CA SER A 77 2.84 10.98 15.23
C SER A 77 2.58 11.24 13.74
N TYR A 78 1.39 11.75 13.43
CA TYR A 78 1.00 12.24 12.11
C TYR A 78 0.94 13.76 12.14
N ARG A 79 1.77 14.44 11.34
CA ARG A 79 1.85 15.90 11.29
C ARG A 79 1.95 16.57 12.67
N GLY A 80 2.67 15.91 13.61
CA GLY A 80 2.85 16.38 14.98
C GLY A 80 1.75 15.95 15.97
N TYR A 81 0.67 15.33 15.52
CA TYR A 81 -0.37 14.78 16.40
C TYR A 81 -0.02 13.34 16.77
N ASN A 82 0.00 13.03 18.07
CA ASN A 82 0.22 11.66 18.53
C ASN A 82 -0.93 10.75 18.07
N ILE A 83 -0.62 9.57 17.57
CA ILE A 83 -1.62 8.63 17.06
C ILE A 83 -2.63 8.22 18.13
N LYS A 84 -2.21 8.13 19.41
CA LYS A 84 -3.10 7.82 20.54
C LYS A 84 -4.14 8.91 20.74
N ASP A 85 -3.75 10.18 20.55
CA ASP A 85 -4.65 11.34 20.66
C ASP A 85 -5.64 11.37 19.50
N LEU A 86 -5.19 11.04 18.28
CA LEU A 86 -6.08 10.92 17.11
C LEU A 86 -7.13 9.83 17.33
N VAL A 87 -6.74 8.66 17.83
CA VAL A 87 -7.67 7.57 18.14
C VAL A 87 -8.62 7.96 19.27
N THR A 88 -8.12 8.56 20.35
CA THR A 88 -8.95 8.98 21.50
C THR A 88 -9.90 10.11 21.11
N GLY A 89 -9.40 11.11 20.39
CA GLY A 89 -10.18 12.25 19.89
C GLY A 89 -11.22 11.88 18.83
N SER A 90 -11.12 10.69 18.26
CA SER A 90 -12.09 10.15 17.30
C SER A 90 -13.33 9.51 17.95
N LYS A 91 -13.40 9.47 19.29
CA LYS A 91 -14.52 8.86 20.01
C LYS A 91 -15.84 9.52 19.63
N GLY A 92 -16.79 8.72 19.15
CA GLY A 92 -18.08 9.20 18.66
C GLY A 92 -18.05 9.81 17.26
N LYS A 93 -16.90 9.93 16.61
CA LYS A 93 -16.78 10.38 15.23
C LYS A 93 -16.98 9.22 14.25
N ARG A 94 -17.55 9.53 13.11
CA ARG A 94 -17.54 8.73 11.88
C ARG A 94 -16.42 9.27 10.97
N PHE A 95 -15.94 8.58 10.01
CA PHE A 95 -14.92 9.05 9.05
C PHE A 95 -13.53 9.30 9.66
N VAL A 96 -13.07 8.40 10.54
CA VAL A 96 -11.77 8.55 11.22
C VAL A 96 -10.61 8.37 10.26
N PHE A 97 -10.73 7.43 9.31
CA PHE A 97 -9.77 7.25 8.24
C PHE A 97 -9.69 8.51 7.37
N GLU A 98 -10.83 9.07 6.98
CA GLU A 98 -10.90 10.27 6.15
C GLU A 98 -10.29 11.49 6.86
N GLU A 99 -10.53 11.65 8.17
CA GLU A 99 -9.89 12.71 8.98
C GLU A 99 -8.37 12.56 8.98
N GLY A 100 -7.86 11.32 9.16
CA GLY A 100 -6.42 11.02 9.09
C GLY A 100 -5.85 11.25 7.69
N ALA A 101 -6.56 10.85 6.63
CA ALA A 101 -6.14 11.09 5.25
C ALA A 101 -6.08 12.58 4.94
N TYR A 102 -7.05 13.35 5.39
CA TYR A 102 -7.06 14.81 5.27
C TYR A 102 -5.83 15.42 5.96
N LEU A 103 -5.57 15.02 7.21
CA LEU A 103 -4.41 15.49 7.98
C LEU A 103 -3.09 15.21 7.26
N LEU A 104 -2.90 13.99 6.74
CA LEU A 104 -1.67 13.62 6.04
C LEU A 104 -1.49 14.39 4.73
N LEU A 105 -2.57 14.59 3.97
CA LEU A 105 -2.53 15.30 2.69
C LEU A 105 -2.35 16.81 2.85
N PHE A 106 -3.09 17.43 3.78
CA PHE A 106 -3.18 18.90 3.87
C PHE A 106 -2.44 19.50 5.06
N GLY A 107 -1.99 18.68 6.02
CA GLY A 107 -1.12 19.11 7.13
C GLY A 107 -1.84 19.58 8.38
N GLU A 108 -3.15 19.74 8.35
CA GLU A 108 -3.99 20.21 9.45
C GLU A 108 -5.22 19.32 9.63
N LEU A 109 -5.75 19.24 10.84
CA LEU A 109 -7.01 18.56 11.08
C LEU A 109 -8.18 19.34 10.43
N PRO A 110 -9.10 18.66 9.76
CA PRO A 110 -10.23 19.33 9.14
C PRO A 110 -11.23 19.84 10.18
N THR A 111 -11.91 20.94 9.87
CA THR A 111 -13.19 21.27 10.47
C THR A 111 -14.25 20.27 10.01
N ASP A 112 -15.41 20.20 10.70
CA ASP A 112 -16.50 19.31 10.31
C ASP A 112 -16.96 19.57 8.87
N THR A 113 -17.04 20.83 8.45
CA THR A 113 -17.40 21.21 7.07
C THR A 113 -16.36 20.71 6.06
N GLN A 114 -15.09 20.89 6.33
CA GLN A 114 -14.01 20.41 5.47
C GLN A 114 -13.97 18.87 5.38
N LEU A 115 -14.21 18.19 6.50
CA LEU A 115 -14.26 16.73 6.52
C LEU A 115 -15.43 16.22 5.67
N MET A 116 -16.60 16.80 5.81
CA MET A 116 -17.78 16.42 5.01
C MET A 116 -17.58 16.70 3.51
N GLU A 117 -16.96 17.82 3.16
CA GLU A 117 -16.60 18.10 1.78
C GLU A 117 -15.59 17.08 1.24
N PHE A 118 -14.52 16.79 1.99
CA PHE A 118 -13.51 15.82 1.61
C PHE A 118 -14.09 14.41 1.43
N GLN A 119 -14.94 13.96 2.37
CA GLN A 119 -15.65 12.68 2.27
C GLN A 119 -16.53 12.64 1.01
N GLY A 120 -17.27 13.72 0.72
CA GLY A 120 -18.08 13.82 -0.48
C GLY A 120 -17.26 13.72 -1.76
N ARG A 121 -16.06 14.36 -1.81
CA ARG A 121 -15.15 14.25 -2.96
C ARG A 121 -14.56 12.84 -3.11
N LEU A 122 -14.20 12.18 -2.01
CA LEU A 122 -13.77 10.77 -2.07
C LEU A 122 -14.90 9.87 -2.59
N SER A 123 -16.12 10.08 -2.12
CA SER A 123 -17.30 9.32 -2.58
C SER A 123 -17.55 9.50 -4.08
N ASP A 124 -17.37 10.70 -4.62
CA ASP A 124 -17.51 10.97 -6.06
C ASP A 124 -16.41 10.25 -6.87
N CYS A 125 -15.27 9.95 -6.27
CA CYS A 125 -14.17 9.21 -6.89
C CYS A 125 -14.33 7.68 -6.79
N MET A 126 -15.31 7.15 -6.06
CA MET A 126 -15.53 5.70 -5.88
C MET A 126 -16.18 5.07 -7.11
N GLU A 127 -15.53 5.20 -8.26
CA GLU A 127 -16.02 4.64 -9.52
C GLU A 127 -14.85 4.07 -10.33
N LEU A 128 -15.05 2.87 -10.88
CA LEU A 128 -14.11 2.24 -11.81
C LEU A 128 -14.59 2.45 -13.25
N PRO A 129 -13.67 2.50 -14.23
CA PRO A 129 -14.05 2.57 -15.63
C PRO A 129 -15.02 1.45 -16.03
N THR A 130 -15.86 1.72 -17.02
CA THR A 130 -16.84 0.75 -17.52
C THR A 130 -16.18 -0.59 -17.83
N ASN A 131 -16.76 -1.68 -17.34
CA ASN A 131 -16.28 -3.05 -17.49
C ASN A 131 -14.91 -3.35 -16.86
N PHE A 132 -14.28 -2.43 -16.12
CA PHE A 132 -12.94 -2.61 -15.55
C PHE A 132 -12.84 -3.87 -14.68
N THR A 133 -13.82 -4.12 -13.81
CA THR A 133 -13.86 -5.32 -12.96
C THR A 133 -13.82 -6.60 -13.81
N ARG A 134 -14.64 -6.68 -14.86
CA ARG A 134 -14.70 -7.85 -15.76
C ARG A 134 -13.42 -8.00 -16.59
N ASP A 135 -12.95 -6.92 -17.18
CA ASP A 135 -11.92 -6.98 -18.23
C ASP A 135 -10.50 -6.89 -17.68
N VAL A 136 -10.32 -6.40 -16.47
CA VAL A 136 -9.01 -6.25 -15.81
C VAL A 136 -8.88 -7.18 -14.61
N ILE A 137 -9.79 -7.06 -13.62
CA ILE A 137 -9.65 -7.77 -12.35
C ILE A 137 -9.94 -9.26 -12.53
N MET A 138 -11.07 -9.61 -13.14
CA MET A 138 -11.52 -11.01 -13.33
C MET A 138 -10.76 -11.76 -14.41
N LYS A 139 -10.03 -11.09 -15.31
CA LYS A 139 -9.28 -11.74 -16.39
C LYS A 139 -8.07 -12.54 -15.91
N ALA A 140 -7.49 -12.18 -14.78
CA ALA A 140 -6.34 -12.87 -14.19
C ALA A 140 -6.53 -12.98 -12.67
N PRO A 141 -7.47 -13.80 -12.21
CA PRO A 141 -7.69 -14.04 -10.79
C PRO A 141 -6.44 -14.70 -10.17
N THR A 142 -6.17 -14.38 -8.93
CA THR A 142 -4.99 -14.88 -8.22
C THR A 142 -5.18 -14.74 -6.71
N SER A 143 -4.57 -15.63 -5.93
CA SER A 143 -4.46 -15.50 -4.48
C SER A 143 -3.57 -14.30 -4.07
N ASP A 144 -2.75 -13.78 -4.98
CA ASP A 144 -1.95 -12.58 -4.77
C ASP A 144 -2.81 -11.33 -5.01
N ILE A 145 -3.62 -10.97 -4.01
CA ILE A 145 -4.52 -9.80 -4.07
C ILE A 145 -3.74 -8.50 -4.28
N MET A 146 -2.61 -8.33 -3.60
CA MET A 146 -1.75 -7.15 -3.82
C MET A 146 -1.23 -7.07 -5.26
N GLY A 147 -0.86 -8.19 -5.87
CA GLY A 147 -0.45 -8.23 -7.27
C GLY A 147 -1.59 -7.87 -8.22
N SER A 148 -2.81 -8.31 -7.92
CA SER A 148 -3.99 -7.92 -8.68
C SER A 148 -4.26 -6.42 -8.57
N MET A 149 -4.16 -5.84 -7.35
CA MET A 149 -4.29 -4.40 -7.14
C MET A 149 -3.21 -3.61 -7.87
N THR A 150 -1.95 -4.03 -7.77
CA THR A 150 -0.81 -3.41 -8.46
C THR A 150 -1.04 -3.32 -9.98
N ARG A 151 -1.46 -4.41 -10.59
CA ARG A 151 -1.83 -4.47 -12.02
C ARG A 151 -3.00 -3.55 -12.33
N SER A 152 -4.02 -3.56 -11.49
CA SER A 152 -5.21 -2.73 -11.66
C SER A 152 -4.89 -1.24 -11.59
N ILE A 153 -4.07 -0.82 -10.62
CA ILE A 153 -3.63 0.57 -10.49
C ILE A 153 -2.88 1.03 -11.73
N LEU A 154 -1.93 0.23 -12.21
CA LEU A 154 -1.18 0.56 -13.42
C LEU A 154 -2.10 0.66 -14.65
N THR A 155 -3.09 -0.24 -14.75
CA THR A 155 -4.07 -0.21 -15.83
C THR A 155 -5.00 1.01 -15.75
N LEU A 156 -5.38 1.46 -14.53
CA LEU A 156 -6.19 2.68 -14.37
C LEU A 156 -5.53 3.90 -15.00
N GLY A 157 -4.20 4.00 -14.95
CA GLY A 157 -3.46 5.06 -15.63
C GLY A 157 -3.73 5.15 -17.13
N SER A 158 -4.08 4.03 -17.79
CA SER A 158 -4.42 4.03 -19.22
C SER A 158 -5.78 4.67 -19.52
N TYR A 159 -6.64 4.85 -18.53
CA TYR A 159 -7.93 5.51 -18.65
C TYR A 159 -7.87 7.01 -18.31
N ASP A 160 -6.79 7.47 -17.70
CA ASP A 160 -6.59 8.87 -17.35
C ASP A 160 -5.84 9.60 -18.48
N LYS A 161 -6.52 10.51 -19.14
CA LYS A 161 -5.96 11.31 -20.26
C LYS A 161 -4.87 12.29 -19.79
N GLU A 162 -4.89 12.66 -18.53
CA GLU A 162 -3.95 13.61 -17.92
C GLU A 162 -2.92 12.92 -17.01
N LYS A 163 -2.72 11.61 -17.19
CA LYS A 163 -1.84 10.82 -16.28
C LYS A 163 -0.41 11.37 -16.20
N GLU A 164 0.10 11.94 -17.29
CA GLU A 164 1.48 12.45 -17.39
C GLU A 164 1.66 13.85 -16.76
N SER A 165 0.57 14.54 -16.41
CA SER A 165 0.66 15.87 -15.79
C SER A 165 1.06 15.73 -14.30
N LEU A 166 2.21 16.29 -13.96
CA LEU A 166 2.77 16.30 -12.60
C LEU A 166 2.38 17.55 -11.80
N GLU A 167 1.47 18.36 -12.31
CA GLU A 167 0.93 19.51 -11.59
C GLU A 167 0.24 19.06 -10.29
N ILE A 168 0.48 19.77 -9.19
CA ILE A 168 -0.03 19.39 -7.86
C ILE A 168 -1.55 19.12 -7.85
N PRO A 169 -2.41 19.96 -8.48
CA PRO A 169 -3.85 19.68 -8.50
C PRO A 169 -4.20 18.36 -9.18
N ASN A 170 -3.47 17.99 -10.25
CA ASN A 170 -3.70 16.73 -10.96
C ASN A 170 -3.20 15.52 -10.16
N VAL A 171 -2.02 15.61 -9.56
CA VAL A 171 -1.49 14.54 -8.70
C VAL A 171 -2.40 14.33 -7.49
N LEU A 172 -2.94 15.40 -6.90
CA LEU A 172 -3.93 15.32 -5.82
C LEU A 172 -5.21 14.62 -6.28
N ARG A 173 -5.77 14.99 -7.45
CA ARG A 173 -6.93 14.33 -8.04
C ARG A 173 -6.70 12.84 -8.22
N GLN A 174 -5.57 12.45 -8.80
CA GLN A 174 -5.19 11.04 -9.01
C GLN A 174 -5.03 10.30 -7.69
N SER A 175 -4.41 10.92 -6.70
CA SER A 175 -4.23 10.35 -5.35
C SER A 175 -5.57 10.12 -4.65
N MET A 176 -6.47 11.08 -4.68
CA MET A 176 -7.81 10.95 -4.10
C MET A 176 -8.62 9.85 -4.81
N GLN A 177 -8.54 9.76 -6.14
CA GLN A 177 -9.17 8.67 -6.88
C GLN A 177 -8.63 7.30 -6.45
N LEU A 178 -7.32 7.14 -6.31
CA LEU A 178 -6.71 5.89 -5.86
C LEU A 178 -7.15 5.54 -4.43
N ILE A 179 -7.14 6.49 -3.49
CA ILE A 179 -7.65 6.27 -2.13
C ILE A 179 -9.10 5.74 -2.16
N ALA A 180 -9.94 6.37 -2.96
CA ALA A 180 -11.35 6.03 -3.06
C ALA A 180 -11.62 4.65 -3.68
N VAL A 181 -10.84 4.23 -4.69
CA VAL A 181 -11.06 2.95 -5.39
C VAL A 181 -10.32 1.76 -4.78
N PHE A 182 -9.38 1.97 -3.86
CA PHE A 182 -8.62 0.89 -3.23
C PHE A 182 -9.50 -0.20 -2.61
N PRO A 183 -10.57 0.11 -1.85
CA PRO A 183 -11.51 -0.91 -1.36
C PRO A 183 -12.10 -1.77 -2.48
N MET A 184 -12.50 -1.15 -3.58
CA MET A 184 -13.07 -1.86 -4.73
C MET A 184 -12.03 -2.77 -5.39
N LEU A 185 -10.80 -2.29 -5.61
CA LEU A 185 -9.72 -3.08 -6.20
C LEU A 185 -9.37 -4.29 -5.34
N ALA A 186 -9.26 -4.11 -4.02
CA ALA A 186 -8.95 -5.18 -3.08
C ALA A 186 -10.07 -6.23 -3.01
N VAL A 187 -11.29 -5.78 -2.81
CA VAL A 187 -12.44 -6.66 -2.58
C VAL A 187 -12.84 -7.41 -3.86
N TYR A 188 -12.88 -6.73 -5.00
CA TYR A 188 -13.20 -7.41 -6.26
C TYR A 188 -12.10 -8.40 -6.68
N ALA A 189 -10.83 -8.11 -6.40
CA ALA A 189 -9.75 -9.07 -6.61
C ALA A 189 -9.91 -10.30 -5.70
N TYR A 190 -10.29 -10.10 -4.43
CA TYR A 190 -10.57 -11.19 -3.50
C TYR A 190 -11.77 -12.03 -3.94
N HIS A 191 -12.88 -11.41 -4.33
CA HIS A 191 -14.05 -12.14 -4.84
C HIS A 191 -13.76 -12.88 -6.15
N ALA A 192 -12.98 -12.29 -7.05
CA ALA A 192 -12.53 -12.98 -8.26
C ALA A 192 -11.68 -14.23 -7.92
N TYR A 193 -10.75 -14.11 -6.97
CA TYR A 193 -9.98 -15.25 -6.48
C TYR A 193 -10.89 -16.34 -5.89
N CYS A 194 -11.81 -15.97 -5.00
CA CYS A 194 -12.75 -16.92 -4.39
C CYS A 194 -13.64 -17.58 -5.44
N HIS A 195 -14.10 -16.83 -6.44
CA HIS A 195 -14.93 -17.37 -7.51
C HIS A 195 -14.21 -18.40 -8.36
N TYR A 196 -13.00 -18.09 -8.86
CA TYR A 196 -12.28 -18.95 -9.80
C TYR A 196 -11.52 -20.10 -9.13
N GLU A 197 -11.01 -19.89 -7.91
CA GLU A 197 -10.16 -20.87 -7.22
C GLU A 197 -10.90 -21.68 -6.15
N LYS A 198 -11.99 -21.12 -5.60
CA LYS A 198 -12.76 -21.78 -4.54
C LYS A 198 -14.19 -22.14 -4.94
N ASN A 199 -14.60 -21.85 -6.18
CA ASN A 199 -15.96 -22.06 -6.68
C ASN A 199 -17.05 -21.34 -5.87
N GLU A 200 -16.73 -20.17 -5.31
CA GLU A 200 -17.67 -19.31 -4.61
C GLU A 200 -18.38 -18.37 -5.59
N SER A 201 -19.44 -17.71 -5.15
CA SER A 201 -20.12 -16.71 -5.97
C SER A 201 -19.27 -15.46 -6.15
N MET A 202 -19.29 -14.86 -7.35
CA MET A 202 -18.69 -13.55 -7.58
C MET A 202 -19.64 -12.45 -7.13
N TYR A 203 -19.23 -11.67 -6.13
CA TYR A 203 -20.00 -10.52 -5.64
C TYR A 203 -19.41 -9.23 -6.17
N ILE A 204 -20.22 -8.40 -6.83
CA ILE A 204 -19.85 -7.09 -7.35
C ILE A 204 -20.86 -6.07 -6.83
N HIS A 205 -20.76 -5.78 -5.53
CA HIS A 205 -21.58 -4.72 -4.92
C HIS A 205 -21.06 -3.35 -5.33
N ARG A 206 -21.94 -2.36 -5.35
CA ARG A 206 -21.56 -0.97 -5.60
C ARG A 206 -21.35 -0.24 -4.28
N PRO A 207 -20.33 0.65 -4.21
CA PRO A 207 -20.18 1.52 -3.05
C PRO A 207 -21.38 2.47 -2.94
N GLU A 208 -21.66 2.92 -1.73
CA GLU A 208 -22.68 3.94 -1.44
C GLU A 208 -21.98 5.24 -1.03
N LYS A 209 -22.52 6.37 -1.51
CA LYS A 209 -21.89 7.69 -1.35
C LYS A 209 -21.91 8.19 0.10
N ASP A 210 -22.91 7.79 0.86
CA ASP A 210 -23.08 8.21 2.27
C ASP A 210 -22.26 7.39 3.26
N LEU A 211 -21.56 6.35 2.78
CA LEU A 211 -20.74 5.48 3.60
C LEU A 211 -19.26 5.90 3.56
N SER A 212 -18.58 5.68 4.70
CA SER A 212 -17.13 5.86 4.79
C SER A 212 -16.36 4.83 3.95
N ILE A 213 -15.07 5.05 3.78
CA ILE A 213 -14.15 4.06 3.15
C ILE A 213 -14.22 2.71 3.86
N ALA A 214 -14.20 2.70 5.21
CA ALA A 214 -14.28 1.48 6.01
C ALA A 214 -15.64 0.78 5.85
N GLU A 215 -16.74 1.53 5.91
CA GLU A 215 -18.09 1.00 5.72
C GLU A 215 -18.29 0.44 4.32
N ASN A 216 -17.82 1.15 3.29
CA ASN A 216 -17.86 0.67 1.92
C ASN A 216 -17.01 -0.59 1.72
N PHE A 217 -15.83 -0.69 2.35
CA PHE A 217 -15.04 -1.90 2.32
C PHE A 217 -15.82 -3.12 2.83
N LEU A 218 -16.46 -3.00 4.00
CA LEU A 218 -17.26 -4.08 4.58
C LEU A 218 -18.49 -4.40 3.72
N ARG A 219 -19.19 -3.39 3.23
CA ARG A 219 -20.32 -3.53 2.32
C ARG A 219 -19.95 -4.32 1.06
N LEU A 220 -18.82 -3.97 0.44
CA LEU A 220 -18.35 -4.63 -0.77
C LEU A 220 -17.92 -6.08 -0.49
N LEU A 221 -17.32 -6.33 0.69
CA LEU A 221 -16.79 -7.63 1.08
C LEU A 221 -17.89 -8.64 1.44
N ARG A 222 -18.98 -8.19 2.08
CA ARG A 222 -20.01 -9.08 2.60
C ARG A 222 -21.01 -9.47 1.50
N PRO A 223 -21.34 -10.75 1.35
CA PRO A 223 -22.33 -11.21 0.36
C PRO A 223 -23.70 -10.53 0.50
N ASP A 224 -24.13 -10.28 1.72
CA ASP A 224 -25.40 -9.63 2.05
C ASP A 224 -25.29 -8.11 2.26
N THR A 225 -24.12 -7.54 2.03
CA THR A 225 -23.77 -6.11 2.22
C THR A 225 -23.91 -5.59 3.66
N LYS A 226 -24.12 -6.46 4.63
CA LYS A 226 -24.40 -6.07 6.02
C LYS A 226 -23.14 -6.05 6.87
N PHE A 227 -23.06 -5.08 7.74
CA PHE A 227 -22.02 -4.94 8.76
C PHE A 227 -22.59 -4.24 9.99
N THR A 228 -21.94 -4.42 11.12
CA THR A 228 -22.31 -3.71 12.36
C THR A 228 -21.50 -2.42 12.48
N GLU A 229 -22.00 -1.48 13.25
CA GLU A 229 -21.31 -0.23 13.58
C GLU A 229 -19.94 -0.51 14.22
N LEU A 230 -19.85 -1.54 15.08
CA LEU A 230 -18.61 -1.94 15.72
C LEU A 230 -17.57 -2.44 14.71
N GLU A 231 -17.97 -3.26 13.73
CA GLU A 231 -17.06 -3.74 12.68
C GLU A 231 -16.52 -2.57 11.85
N ALA A 232 -17.40 -1.66 11.45
CA ALA A 232 -17.01 -0.47 10.70
C ALA A 232 -16.05 0.39 11.51
N ARG A 233 -16.31 0.61 12.79
CA ARG A 233 -15.47 1.39 13.68
C ARG A 233 -14.08 0.75 13.88
N VAL A 234 -14.02 -0.54 14.09
CA VAL A 234 -12.75 -1.26 14.24
C VAL A 234 -11.92 -1.16 12.97
N LEU A 235 -12.53 -1.36 11.80
CA LEU A 235 -11.83 -1.23 10.52
C LEU A 235 -11.35 0.20 10.27
N ASP A 236 -12.17 1.19 10.55
CA ASP A 236 -11.86 2.61 10.37
C ASP A 236 -10.62 3.03 11.19
N ILE A 237 -10.58 2.65 12.47
CA ILE A 237 -9.43 2.88 13.33
C ILE A 237 -8.21 2.06 12.85
N ALA A 238 -8.39 0.81 12.43
CA ALA A 238 -7.30 0.00 11.90
C ALA A 238 -6.68 0.63 10.65
N LEU A 239 -7.49 1.18 9.75
CA LEU A 239 -7.02 1.91 8.58
C LEU A 239 -6.23 3.15 8.99
N LEU A 240 -6.71 3.96 9.95
CA LEU A 240 -5.96 5.11 10.48
C LEU A 240 -4.58 4.70 11.02
N LEU A 241 -4.51 3.62 11.81
CA LEU A 241 -3.27 3.15 12.44
C LEU A 241 -2.23 2.63 11.42
N HIS A 242 -2.67 2.24 10.22
CA HIS A 242 -1.81 1.66 9.18
C HIS A 242 -1.49 2.60 8.02
N MET A 243 -1.92 3.86 8.07
CA MET A 243 -1.73 4.81 6.98
C MET A 243 -0.28 5.15 6.72
N GLU A 244 0.49 5.38 7.78
CA GLU A 244 1.85 5.91 7.71
C GLU A 244 2.64 5.44 8.93
N HIS A 245 3.92 5.16 8.78
CA HIS A 245 4.81 4.80 9.89
C HIS A 245 6.26 5.24 9.69
N GLY A 246 6.48 6.33 8.96
CA GLY A 246 7.79 6.96 8.78
C GLY A 246 8.49 6.63 7.46
N GLY A 247 9.54 7.39 7.19
CA GLY A 247 10.27 7.41 5.92
C GLY A 247 11.12 6.17 5.61
N GLY A 248 11.27 5.23 6.55
CA GLY A 248 12.11 4.04 6.41
C GLY A 248 11.45 2.84 5.73
N ASN A 249 10.23 3.00 5.21
CA ASN A 249 9.49 1.94 4.54
C ASN A 249 9.95 1.77 3.08
N ASN A 250 9.96 0.52 2.59
CA ASN A 250 10.29 0.22 1.19
C ASN A 250 9.37 0.94 0.20
N SER A 251 8.08 1.06 0.50
CA SER A 251 7.12 1.75 -0.36
C SER A 251 7.39 3.24 -0.43
N THR A 252 7.67 3.89 0.69
CA THR A 252 8.05 5.31 0.73
C THR A 252 9.32 5.58 -0.08
N PHE A 253 10.34 4.72 0.08
CA PHE A 253 11.57 4.83 -0.70
C PHE A 253 11.31 4.64 -2.20
N THR A 254 10.58 3.59 -2.57
CA THR A 254 10.23 3.31 -3.97
C THR A 254 9.42 4.46 -4.57
N THR A 255 8.45 5.00 -3.83
CA THR A 255 7.68 6.18 -4.23
C THR A 255 8.62 7.34 -4.57
N ARG A 256 9.56 7.68 -3.67
CA ARG A 256 10.52 8.76 -3.90
C ARG A 256 11.42 8.54 -5.10
N VAL A 257 11.94 7.31 -5.28
CA VAL A 257 12.80 6.96 -6.42
C VAL A 257 12.05 7.09 -7.73
N VAL A 258 10.85 6.50 -7.83
CA VAL A 258 10.09 6.52 -9.08
C VAL A 258 9.54 7.94 -9.36
N THR A 259 9.10 8.67 -8.34
CA THR A 259 8.69 10.08 -8.50
C THR A 259 9.84 10.96 -8.99
N SER A 260 11.08 10.71 -8.53
CA SER A 260 12.25 11.50 -8.94
C SER A 260 12.59 11.39 -10.42
N SER A 261 12.09 10.34 -11.08
CA SER A 261 12.24 10.18 -12.55
C SER A 261 11.17 10.93 -13.36
N GLY A 262 10.19 11.57 -12.70
CA GLY A 262 9.08 12.23 -13.37
C GLY A 262 7.98 11.26 -13.84
N SER A 263 7.89 10.06 -13.25
CA SER A 263 6.84 9.10 -13.57
C SER A 263 5.48 9.53 -13.04
N ASP A 264 4.42 9.08 -13.70
CA ASP A 264 3.04 9.34 -13.33
C ASP A 264 2.64 8.68 -12.00
N THR A 265 1.59 9.20 -11.36
CA THR A 265 1.10 8.74 -10.05
C THR A 265 0.76 7.24 -10.02
N TYR A 266 0.15 6.71 -11.08
CA TYR A 266 -0.26 5.30 -11.13
C TYR A 266 0.95 4.37 -11.17
N SER A 267 1.96 4.70 -11.97
CA SER A 267 3.25 3.99 -12.03
C SER A 267 3.96 4.04 -10.69
N VAL A 268 4.00 5.19 -10.03
CA VAL A 268 4.62 5.39 -8.70
C VAL A 268 3.95 4.51 -7.65
N ILE A 269 2.64 4.57 -7.52
CA ILE A 269 1.89 3.81 -6.50
C ILE A 269 1.91 2.32 -6.79
N SER A 270 1.82 1.91 -8.07
CA SER A 270 1.96 0.51 -8.48
C SER A 270 3.33 -0.06 -8.09
N ALA A 271 4.42 0.68 -8.35
CA ALA A 271 5.77 0.29 -7.96
C ALA A 271 5.93 0.22 -6.42
N ALA A 272 5.38 1.21 -5.70
CA ALA A 272 5.39 1.24 -4.24
C ALA A 272 4.69 0.01 -3.65
N MET A 273 3.51 -0.35 -4.12
CA MET A 273 2.78 -1.55 -3.70
C MET A 273 3.56 -2.83 -4.03
N SER A 274 4.19 -2.91 -5.20
CA SER A 274 5.03 -4.04 -5.58
C SER A 274 6.18 -4.26 -4.60
N SER A 275 6.74 -3.19 -4.04
CA SER A 275 7.83 -3.26 -3.06
C SER A 275 7.42 -3.89 -1.72
N LEU A 276 6.12 -3.91 -1.41
CA LEU A 276 5.56 -4.49 -0.17
C LEU A 276 5.27 -5.99 -0.26
N LYS A 277 5.21 -6.56 -1.46
CA LYS A 277 4.85 -7.97 -1.70
C LYS A 277 5.93 -8.98 -1.27
N GLY A 278 7.16 -8.56 -1.14
CA GLY A 278 8.30 -9.44 -0.89
C GLY A 278 8.22 -10.14 0.48
N LYS A 279 8.53 -11.43 0.53
CA LYS A 279 8.56 -12.23 1.77
C LYS A 279 9.46 -11.62 2.86
N LYS A 280 10.49 -10.89 2.48
CA LYS A 280 11.40 -10.21 3.42
C LYS A 280 10.72 -9.01 4.07
N HIS A 281 9.86 -8.29 3.35
CA HIS A 281 9.10 -7.17 3.90
C HIS A 281 8.15 -7.65 5.00
N ASN A 282 7.32 -8.64 4.74
CA ASN A 282 6.39 -9.21 5.71
C ASN A 282 7.07 -9.78 6.96
N LYS A 283 8.27 -10.38 6.81
CA LYS A 283 9.00 -11.00 7.91
C LYS A 283 9.55 -9.98 8.93
N TYR A 284 9.81 -8.73 8.49
CA TYR A 284 10.38 -7.68 9.33
C TYR A 284 9.33 -6.73 9.91
N GLN A 285 8.15 -6.60 9.30
CA GLN A 285 7.07 -5.78 9.84
C GLN A 285 6.33 -6.44 11.01
N ILE A 286 6.09 -7.75 10.95
CA ILE A 286 5.36 -8.49 12.01
C ILE A 286 6.15 -8.53 13.33
N GLY A 287 7.46 -8.35 13.32
CA GLY A 287 8.29 -8.43 14.53
C GLY A 287 8.71 -7.10 15.17
N ARG A 288 8.44 -5.95 14.52
CA ARG A 288 8.94 -4.63 14.99
C ARG A 288 7.91 -3.51 14.99
N ALA A 289 6.75 -3.69 14.42
CA ALA A 289 5.65 -2.73 14.48
C ALA A 289 4.68 -3.00 15.65
N HIS A 290 4.93 -4.04 16.44
CA HIS A 290 4.23 -4.29 17.69
C HIS A 290 5.01 -3.65 18.84
N VAL A 291 5.01 -2.36 18.85
CA VAL A 291 5.34 -1.63 20.07
C VAL A 291 4.12 -0.86 20.51
#